data_9bf5312befc8cfefefeaeeadc5cbbfc9
#
_entry.id   9bf5312befc8cfefefeaeeadc5cbbfc9
#
_cell.length_a   1.000
_cell.length_b   1.000
_cell.length_c   1.000
_cell.angle_alpha   90.00
_cell.angle_beta   90.00
_cell.angle_gamma   90.00
#
_symmetry.space_group_name_H-M   'P 1'
#
loop_
_entity.id
_entity.type
_entity.pdbx_description
1 polymer ?
#
loop_
_entity_poly.entity_id
_entity_poly.type
_entity_poly.pdbx_seq_one_letter_code
_entity_poly.pdbx_strand_id
1 'polypeptide(L)'
;MEKQMFLEKQKVNYSFGPYNKIIGDEQQIRLTEGCPNNCPYCYEPTEKKIFNIPKIERNNVRISDMNLLCKKEAIEIIEYLGKQKVNNKVVYYELICGIDYRFLTQEIADLLNKNRFINIRIAWDWSFKEQKKIKNAIEMLKKAGYDSKDIMIFMICNWKIPYTENLMKLDLCKIWNIQLSDCYFDNQTFPNVVPIEWTDTQNKDFRHKVRKHNQLVNFKIDPEQ
;
A
#
# COMPACT_ATOMS: atom_id res chain seq x y z
N MET A 1 -8.15 27.57 2.85
CA MET A 1 -8.97 27.46 4.06
C MET A 1 -9.63 26.08 4.21
N GLU A 2 -10.37 25.56 3.21
CA GLU A 2 -11.03 24.25 3.29
C GLU A 2 -10.11 23.07 3.57
N LYS A 3 -8.93 23.03 2.93
CA LYS A 3 -7.94 21.95 3.11
C LYS A 3 -7.38 21.89 4.53
N GLN A 4 -7.17 23.05 5.13
CA GLN A 4 -6.66 23.17 6.49
C GLN A 4 -7.73 22.82 7.53
N MET A 5 -8.97 23.24 7.30
CA MET A 5 -10.12 22.92 8.14
C MET A 5 -10.45 21.42 8.11
N PHE A 6 -10.28 20.76 6.96
CA PHE A 6 -10.42 19.31 6.82
C PHE A 6 -9.33 18.56 7.60
N LEU A 7 -8.07 18.99 7.50
CA LEU A 7 -6.94 18.41 8.23
C LEU A 7 -7.09 18.55 9.76
N GLU A 8 -7.62 19.67 10.22
CA GLU A 8 -7.90 19.88 11.64
C GLU A 8 -9.00 18.98 12.17
N LYS A 9 -10.07 18.75 11.38
CA LYS A 9 -11.16 17.83 11.75
C LYS A 9 -10.74 16.36 11.74
N GLN A 10 -9.77 15.96 10.91
CA GLN A 10 -9.22 14.60 10.88
C GLN A 10 -8.20 14.32 12.00
N LYS A 11 -7.65 15.36 12.63
CA LYS A 11 -6.74 15.21 13.77
C LYS A 11 -7.41 14.70 15.04
N VAL A 12 -8.64 14.22 14.97
CA VAL A 12 -9.24 13.39 16.02
C VAL A 12 -8.54 12.03 15.98
N ASN A 13 -7.41 11.99 16.62
CA ASN A 13 -6.59 10.90 17.11
C ASN A 13 -7.17 9.48 16.97
N TYR A 14 -6.97 8.84 15.84
CA TYR A 14 -7.07 7.39 15.76
C TYR A 14 -5.68 6.78 15.96
N SER A 15 -5.21 6.77 17.21
CA SER A 15 -4.10 5.90 17.59
C SER A 15 -4.67 4.50 17.79
N PHE A 16 -4.35 3.58 16.89
CA PHE A 16 -4.75 2.18 17.02
C PHE A 16 -3.82 1.40 17.96
N GLY A 17 -2.66 1.97 18.31
CA GLY A 17 -1.66 1.31 19.12
C GLY A 17 -1.08 0.04 18.49
N PRO A 18 -0.33 -0.76 19.28
CA PRO A 18 0.16 -2.04 18.84
C PRO A 18 -0.99 -3.01 18.61
N TYR A 19 -0.84 -3.86 17.61
CA TYR A 19 -1.84 -4.84 17.24
C TYR A 19 -1.18 -6.19 16.97
N ASN A 20 -1.78 -7.27 17.48
CA ASN A 20 -1.37 -8.63 17.20
C ASN A 20 -2.59 -9.55 17.27
N LYS A 21 -2.97 -10.14 16.15
CA LYS A 21 -4.11 -11.05 16.04
C LYS A 21 -3.81 -12.20 15.11
N ILE A 22 -4.14 -13.41 15.53
CA ILE A 22 -4.11 -14.60 14.68
C ILE A 22 -5.49 -14.80 14.07
N ILE A 23 -5.54 -14.95 12.74
CA ILE A 23 -6.76 -15.17 11.96
C ILE A 23 -6.49 -16.36 11.02
N GLY A 24 -6.93 -17.56 11.43
CA GLY A 24 -6.62 -18.79 10.69
C GLY A 24 -5.11 -19.03 10.57
N ASP A 25 -4.61 -19.13 9.34
CA ASP A 25 -3.21 -19.38 9.04
C ASP A 25 -2.35 -18.12 8.97
N GLU A 26 -2.95 -16.97 9.17
CA GLU A 26 -2.28 -15.66 9.12
C GLU A 26 -2.14 -15.04 10.50
N GLN A 27 -1.11 -14.22 10.68
CA GLN A 27 -0.94 -13.33 11.82
C GLN A 27 -0.93 -11.90 11.33
N GLN A 28 -1.81 -11.08 11.85
CA GLN A 28 -1.83 -9.65 11.55
C GLN A 28 -1.21 -8.87 12.70
N ILE A 29 -0.22 -8.02 12.40
CA ILE A 29 0.52 -7.23 13.38
C ILE A 29 0.60 -5.77 12.97
N ARG A 30 0.80 -4.90 13.97
CA ARG A 30 1.17 -3.50 13.76
C ARG A 30 2.42 -3.20 14.58
N LEU A 31 3.46 -2.73 13.91
CA LEU A 31 4.79 -2.51 14.45
C LEU A 31 5.09 -1.03 14.70
N THR A 32 4.47 -0.17 13.90
CA THR A 32 4.71 1.28 13.98
C THR A 32 3.43 2.08 13.81
N GLU A 33 3.47 3.32 14.26
CA GLU A 33 2.43 4.33 14.06
C GLU A 33 3.04 5.63 13.58
N GLY A 34 2.25 6.46 12.91
CA GLY A 34 2.61 7.79 12.46
C GLY A 34 3.22 7.85 11.06
N CYS A 35 2.79 8.87 10.29
CA CYS A 35 3.24 9.11 8.94
C CYS A 35 3.43 10.62 8.70
N PRO A 36 4.54 11.07 8.10
CA PRO A 36 4.80 12.50 7.90
C PRO A 36 3.96 13.13 6.77
N ASN A 37 3.29 12.30 5.95
CA ASN A 37 2.60 12.77 4.75
C ASN A 37 1.33 13.57 5.04
N ASN A 38 0.67 13.35 6.18
CA ASN A 38 -0.54 14.04 6.61
C ASN A 38 -1.60 14.13 5.49
N CYS A 39 -1.86 13.01 4.81
CA CYS A 39 -2.81 12.97 3.69
C CYS A 39 -4.24 13.31 4.16
N PRO A 40 -5.01 14.14 3.42
CA PRO A 40 -6.31 14.61 3.88
C PRO A 40 -7.40 13.54 3.97
N TYR A 41 -7.18 12.36 3.40
CA TYR A 41 -8.06 11.19 3.47
C TYR A 41 -7.56 10.12 4.46
N CYS A 42 -6.44 10.37 5.15
CA CYS A 42 -5.81 9.40 6.03
C CYS A 42 -6.00 9.80 7.51
N TYR A 43 -6.28 8.82 8.33
CA TYR A 43 -6.45 8.97 9.77
C TYR A 43 -5.15 8.78 10.57
N GLU A 44 -4.06 8.38 9.90
CA GLU A 44 -2.79 8.11 10.56
C GLU A 44 -2.21 9.38 11.18
N PRO A 45 -1.82 9.37 12.48
CA PRO A 45 -1.21 10.52 13.13
C PRO A 45 0.16 10.85 12.51
N THR A 46 0.61 12.07 12.71
CA THR A 46 1.96 12.48 12.25
C THR A 46 3.07 12.07 13.20
N GLU A 47 2.75 11.89 14.48
CA GLU A 47 3.69 11.47 15.50
C GLU A 47 4.15 10.02 15.28
N LYS A 48 5.45 9.80 15.17
CA LYS A 48 6.03 8.49 14.91
C LYS A 48 6.23 7.72 16.22
N LYS A 49 5.74 6.49 16.27
CA LYS A 49 5.93 5.55 17.37
C LYS A 49 6.39 4.21 16.83
N ILE A 50 7.24 3.53 17.59
CA ILE A 50 7.67 2.16 17.33
C ILE A 50 7.13 1.32 18.47
N PHE A 51 6.55 0.17 18.14
CA PHE A 51 6.03 -0.80 19.11
C PHE A 51 6.97 -1.99 19.23
N ASN A 52 6.87 -2.70 20.34
CA ASN A 52 7.57 -3.96 20.48
C ASN A 52 7.05 -4.96 19.45
N ILE A 53 7.97 -5.64 18.76
CA ILE A 53 7.61 -6.67 17.80
C ILE A 53 7.06 -7.87 18.57
N PRO A 54 5.80 -8.29 18.32
CA PRO A 54 5.23 -9.44 18.99
C PRO A 54 5.92 -10.73 18.54
N LYS A 55 5.76 -11.79 19.32
CA LYS A 55 6.21 -13.12 18.90
C LYS A 55 5.52 -13.50 17.58
N ILE A 56 6.32 -13.95 16.62
CA ILE A 56 5.81 -14.44 15.34
C ILE A 56 5.41 -15.91 15.49
N GLU A 57 4.14 -16.20 15.22
CA GLU A 57 3.51 -17.50 15.46
C GLU A 57 2.89 -18.12 14.19
N ARG A 58 2.93 -17.40 13.06
CA ARG A 58 2.45 -17.87 11.76
C ARG A 58 3.48 -17.61 10.67
N ASN A 59 3.48 -18.48 9.65
CA ASN A 59 4.40 -18.32 8.52
C ASN A 59 3.95 -17.25 7.51
N ASN A 60 2.70 -16.80 7.58
CA ASN A 60 2.16 -15.69 6.81
C ASN A 60 1.80 -14.54 7.75
N VAL A 61 2.50 -13.43 7.64
CA VAL A 61 2.34 -12.28 8.53
C VAL A 61 1.94 -11.05 7.71
N ARG A 62 0.82 -10.46 8.07
CA ARG A 62 0.32 -9.20 7.51
C ARG A 62 0.67 -8.05 8.44
N ILE A 63 1.38 -7.07 7.92
CA ILE A 63 1.79 -5.88 8.67
C ILE A 63 0.85 -4.72 8.26
N SER A 64 0.12 -4.19 9.24
CA SER A 64 -0.87 -3.12 9.06
C SER A 64 -0.33 -1.72 9.33
N ASP A 65 0.98 -1.54 9.21
CA ASP A 65 1.63 -0.24 9.30
C ASP A 65 1.28 0.61 8.08
N MET A 66 0.84 1.85 8.31
CA MET A 66 0.47 2.76 7.22
C MET A 66 1.68 3.24 6.40
N ASN A 67 2.85 3.35 7.01
CA ASN A 67 4.09 3.72 6.32
C ASN A 67 5.32 3.27 7.12
N LEU A 68 5.67 1.98 7.05
CA LEU A 68 6.85 1.45 7.73
C LEU A 68 8.13 2.13 7.24
N LEU A 69 8.28 2.32 5.93
CA LEU A 69 9.53 2.81 5.34
C LEU A 69 9.90 4.25 5.73
N CYS A 70 8.97 5.04 6.28
CA CYS A 70 9.28 6.38 6.77
C CYS A 70 9.95 6.40 8.15
N LYS A 71 10.13 5.24 8.79
CA LYS A 71 10.78 5.10 10.10
C LYS A 71 12.28 4.91 9.90
N LYS A 72 13.08 5.52 10.77
CA LYS A 72 14.55 5.34 10.74
C LYS A 72 14.95 3.89 11.09
N GLU A 73 14.12 3.21 11.86
CA GLU A 73 14.29 1.81 12.29
C GLU A 73 13.79 0.79 11.25
N ALA A 74 13.30 1.22 10.08
CA ALA A 74 12.68 0.35 9.09
C ALA A 74 13.61 -0.80 8.64
N ILE A 75 14.88 -0.51 8.40
CA ILE A 75 15.90 -1.50 7.99
C ILE A 75 16.07 -2.56 9.08
N GLU A 76 16.26 -2.13 10.33
CA GLU A 76 16.45 -3.02 11.49
C GLU A 76 15.23 -3.93 11.70
N ILE A 77 14.02 -3.36 11.58
CA ILE A 77 12.75 -4.12 11.68
C ILE A 77 12.67 -5.18 10.57
N ILE A 78 12.95 -4.82 9.31
CA ILE A 78 12.89 -5.74 8.18
C ILE A 78 13.90 -6.87 8.35
N GLU A 79 15.14 -6.57 8.76
CA GLU A 79 16.17 -7.58 9.02
C GLU A 79 15.81 -8.51 10.19
N TYR A 80 15.28 -7.95 11.27
CA TYR A 80 14.82 -8.75 12.41
C TYR A 80 13.70 -9.72 11.99
N LEU A 81 12.71 -9.25 11.26
CA LEU A 81 11.62 -10.08 10.75
C LEU A 81 12.16 -11.17 9.80
N GLY A 82 13.11 -10.84 8.94
CA GLY A 82 13.72 -11.79 8.03
C GLY A 82 14.42 -12.98 8.71
N LYS A 83 14.84 -12.84 9.97
CA LYS A 83 15.48 -13.91 10.76
C LYS A 83 14.47 -14.85 11.43
N GLN A 84 13.18 -14.49 11.48
CA GLN A 84 12.16 -15.27 12.18
C GLN A 84 11.84 -16.57 11.44
N LYS A 85 11.53 -17.59 12.22
CA LYS A 85 11.06 -18.91 11.77
C LYS A 85 9.92 -19.38 12.66
N VAL A 86 8.96 -20.07 12.07
CA VAL A 86 7.88 -20.75 12.79
C VAL A 86 7.89 -22.22 12.40
N ASN A 87 8.01 -23.12 13.37
CA ASN A 87 8.14 -24.55 13.13
C ASN A 87 9.25 -24.90 12.11
N ASN A 88 10.42 -24.27 12.25
CA ASN A 88 11.57 -24.40 11.35
C ASN A 88 11.34 -23.96 9.89
N LYS A 89 10.18 -23.36 9.59
CA LYS A 89 9.86 -22.80 8.27
C LYS A 89 10.07 -21.28 8.27
N VAL A 90 10.43 -20.75 7.12
CA VAL A 90 10.55 -19.32 6.91
C VAL A 90 9.20 -18.61 7.04
N VAL A 91 9.24 -17.30 7.32
CA VAL A 91 8.07 -16.45 7.42
C VAL A 91 8.01 -15.52 6.21
N TYR A 92 6.83 -15.33 5.65
CA TYR A 92 6.52 -14.38 4.59
C TYR A 92 5.76 -13.19 5.16
N TYR A 93 6.09 -12.00 4.70
CA TYR A 93 5.53 -10.75 5.20
C TYR A 93 4.83 -9.97 4.09
N GLU A 94 3.72 -9.34 4.42
CA GLU A 94 2.97 -8.48 3.50
C GLU A 94 2.68 -7.14 4.17
N LEU A 95 3.12 -6.03 3.56
CA LEU A 95 2.79 -4.67 3.98
C LEU A 95 1.42 -4.32 3.39
N ILE A 96 0.34 -4.63 4.11
CA ILE A 96 -1.03 -4.56 3.55
C ILE A 96 -1.51 -3.14 3.29
N CYS A 97 -0.97 -2.12 3.95
CA CYS A 97 -1.28 -0.72 3.70
C CYS A 97 -0.42 -0.09 2.60
N GLY A 98 0.54 -0.86 2.06
CA GLY A 98 1.42 -0.42 0.99
C GLY A 98 2.66 0.31 1.48
N ILE A 99 3.49 0.72 0.52
CA ILE A 99 4.71 1.49 0.73
C ILE A 99 4.61 2.85 0.04
N ASP A 100 5.24 3.82 0.64
CA ASP A 100 5.44 5.13 0.04
C ASP A 100 6.72 5.12 -0.81
N TYR A 101 6.57 5.21 -2.14
CA TYR A 101 7.67 5.16 -3.10
C TYR A 101 8.79 6.19 -2.83
N ARG A 102 8.48 7.28 -2.09
CA ARG A 102 9.46 8.32 -1.76
C ARG A 102 10.53 7.86 -0.77
N PHE A 103 10.24 6.81 -0.02
CA PHE A 103 11.17 6.17 0.92
C PHE A 103 11.78 4.88 0.37
N LEU A 104 11.39 4.45 -0.84
CA LEU A 104 11.96 3.27 -1.47
C LEU A 104 13.30 3.62 -2.14
N THR A 105 14.34 2.91 -1.77
CA THR A 105 15.64 2.90 -2.43
C THR A 105 15.91 1.50 -2.99
N GLN A 106 16.93 1.35 -3.86
CA GLN A 106 17.32 0.03 -4.34
C GLN A 106 17.71 -0.90 -3.19
N GLU A 107 18.48 -0.39 -2.22
CA GLU A 107 18.88 -1.13 -1.03
C GLU A 107 17.67 -1.66 -0.24
N ILE A 108 16.65 -0.82 -0.03
CA ILE A 108 15.40 -1.22 0.65
C ILE A 108 14.64 -2.25 -0.20
N ALA A 109 14.57 -2.08 -1.51
CA ALA A 109 13.91 -3.05 -2.39
C ALA A 109 14.58 -4.42 -2.31
N ASP A 110 15.91 -4.47 -2.37
CA ASP A 110 16.70 -5.69 -2.25
C ASP A 110 16.51 -6.34 -0.86
N LEU A 111 16.48 -5.52 0.19
CA LEU A 111 16.27 -5.96 1.56
C LEU A 111 14.88 -6.57 1.77
N LEU A 112 13.84 -5.96 1.22
CA LEU A 112 12.46 -6.46 1.27
C LEU A 112 12.38 -7.84 0.61
N ASN A 113 12.94 -8.02 -0.60
CA ASN A 113 12.91 -9.30 -1.30
C ASN A 113 13.72 -10.37 -0.54
N LYS A 114 14.95 -10.06 -0.12
CA LYS A 114 15.81 -10.93 0.68
C LYS A 114 15.12 -11.44 1.94
N ASN A 115 14.31 -10.60 2.58
CA ASN A 115 13.59 -10.92 3.82
C ASN A 115 12.15 -11.38 3.59
N ARG A 116 11.81 -11.77 2.35
CA ARG A 116 10.55 -12.42 1.99
C ARG A 116 9.31 -11.55 2.22
N PHE A 117 9.44 -10.25 1.99
CA PHE A 117 8.28 -9.40 1.84
C PHE A 117 7.68 -9.65 0.45
N ILE A 118 6.41 -9.97 0.41
CA ILE A 118 5.68 -10.36 -0.80
C ILE A 118 4.54 -9.39 -1.08
N ASN A 119 3.95 -9.45 -2.28
CA ASN A 119 2.80 -8.66 -2.69
C ASN A 119 3.00 -7.16 -2.42
N ILE A 120 4.09 -6.60 -2.94
CA ILE A 120 4.46 -5.21 -2.69
C ILE A 120 3.44 -4.26 -3.30
N ARG A 121 2.88 -3.39 -2.47
CA ARG A 121 1.90 -2.37 -2.86
C ARG A 121 2.53 -0.99 -2.81
N ILE A 122 2.52 -0.28 -3.94
CA ILE A 122 3.04 1.08 -4.06
C ILE A 122 1.86 2.05 -4.04
N ALA A 123 1.83 2.97 -3.09
CA ALA A 123 0.78 4.00 -3.02
C ALA A 123 0.97 5.05 -4.12
N TRP A 124 0.00 5.18 -5.03
CA TRP A 124 -0.10 6.23 -6.03
C TRP A 124 -1.43 6.98 -5.90
N ASP A 125 -1.66 7.57 -4.74
CA ASP A 125 -2.94 8.21 -4.39
C ASP A 125 -3.09 9.62 -4.95
N TRP A 126 -1.99 10.22 -5.43
CA TRP A 126 -1.96 11.60 -5.89
C TRP A 126 -1.84 11.73 -7.40
N SER A 127 -1.46 12.92 -7.84
CA SER A 127 -1.41 13.36 -9.22
C SER A 127 -0.71 12.38 -10.17
N PHE A 128 -1.24 12.28 -11.37
CA PHE A 128 -0.63 11.61 -12.51
C PHE A 128 0.81 12.10 -12.81
N LYS A 129 1.14 13.34 -12.43
CA LYS A 129 2.50 13.89 -12.59
C LYS A 129 3.60 13.07 -11.90
N GLU A 130 3.24 12.27 -10.89
CA GLU A 130 4.19 11.39 -10.18
C GLU A 130 4.57 10.12 -10.97
N GLN A 131 4.01 9.89 -12.16
CA GLN A 131 4.19 8.68 -12.97
C GLN A 131 5.64 8.24 -13.12
N LYS A 132 6.59 9.17 -13.32
CA LYS A 132 8.02 8.85 -13.47
C LYS A 132 8.60 8.26 -12.19
N LYS A 133 8.23 8.79 -11.04
CA LYS A 133 8.70 8.30 -9.73
C LYS A 133 8.12 6.94 -9.41
N ILE A 134 6.84 6.72 -9.73
CA ILE A 134 6.18 5.42 -9.59
C ILE A 134 6.86 4.39 -10.50
N LYS A 135 7.13 4.73 -11.75
CA LYS A 135 7.86 3.85 -12.68
C LYS A 135 9.23 3.47 -12.13
N ASN A 136 10.00 4.42 -11.62
CA ASN A 136 11.29 4.14 -11.00
C ASN A 136 11.17 3.19 -9.80
N ALA A 137 10.13 3.36 -8.95
CA ALA A 137 9.89 2.44 -7.84
C ALA A 137 9.60 1.01 -8.33
N ILE A 138 8.81 0.85 -9.38
CA ILE A 138 8.55 -0.45 -10.02
C ILE A 138 9.85 -1.05 -10.55
N GLU A 139 10.70 -0.26 -11.22
CA GLU A 139 11.98 -0.72 -11.77
C GLU A 139 12.95 -1.17 -10.66
N MET A 140 13.01 -0.45 -9.53
CA MET A 140 13.79 -0.88 -8.36
C MET A 140 13.31 -2.22 -7.81
N LEU A 141 11.99 -2.43 -7.68
CA LEU A 141 11.44 -3.69 -7.23
C LEU A 141 11.71 -4.84 -8.21
N LYS A 142 11.54 -4.61 -9.52
CA LYS A 142 11.88 -5.60 -10.55
C LYS A 142 13.36 -5.98 -10.51
N LYS A 143 14.25 -4.99 -10.34
CA LYS A 143 15.69 -5.23 -10.19
C LYS A 143 16.02 -6.01 -8.92
N ALA A 144 15.26 -5.82 -7.84
CA ALA A 144 15.38 -6.59 -6.62
C ALA A 144 14.86 -8.05 -6.74
N GLY A 145 14.21 -8.41 -7.86
CA GLY A 145 13.76 -9.77 -8.14
C GLY A 145 12.24 -10.01 -8.00
N TYR A 146 11.43 -8.96 -7.88
CA TYR A 146 9.98 -9.09 -7.90
C TYR A 146 9.44 -9.24 -9.32
N ASP A 147 8.55 -10.19 -9.54
CA ASP A 147 7.79 -10.31 -10.78
C ASP A 147 6.66 -9.26 -10.85
N SER A 148 6.14 -9.03 -12.06
CA SER A 148 5.01 -8.13 -12.31
C SER A 148 3.77 -8.44 -11.43
N LYS A 149 3.49 -9.72 -11.21
CA LYS A 149 2.37 -10.19 -10.37
C LYS A 149 2.56 -9.92 -8.87
N ASP A 150 3.81 -9.70 -8.43
CA ASP A 150 4.17 -9.46 -7.04
C ASP A 150 4.13 -7.96 -6.68
N ILE A 151 3.91 -7.11 -7.69
CA ILE A 151 3.87 -5.64 -7.54
C ILE A 151 2.46 -5.15 -7.89
N MET A 152 1.91 -4.32 -7.02
CA MET A 152 0.58 -3.74 -7.18
C MET A 152 0.61 -2.24 -6.93
N ILE A 153 -0.06 -1.47 -7.74
CA ILE A 153 -0.30 -0.05 -7.48
C ILE A 153 -1.57 0.11 -6.65
N PHE A 154 -1.47 0.77 -5.49
CA PHE A 154 -2.62 1.24 -4.72
C PHE A 154 -3.03 2.62 -5.20
N MET A 155 -4.30 2.78 -5.47
CA MET A 155 -4.85 4.00 -6.03
C MET A 155 -6.14 4.35 -5.32
N ILE A 156 -6.18 5.54 -4.69
CA ILE A 156 -7.42 6.01 -4.11
C ILE A 156 -8.40 6.43 -5.21
N CYS A 157 -9.62 5.95 -5.11
CA CYS A 157 -10.73 6.26 -5.99
C CYS A 157 -11.77 7.10 -5.27
N ASN A 158 -12.59 7.83 -6.01
CA ASN A 158 -13.67 8.69 -5.49
C ASN A 158 -13.25 9.73 -4.43
N TRP A 159 -12.00 10.16 -4.43
CA TRP A 159 -11.46 11.19 -3.53
C TRP A 159 -10.77 12.30 -4.32
N LYS A 160 -11.47 13.37 -4.66
CA LYS A 160 -10.93 14.59 -5.31
C LYS A 160 -9.89 14.34 -6.43
N ILE A 161 -9.91 13.14 -7.02
CA ILE A 161 -9.12 12.76 -8.19
C ILE A 161 -10.10 12.49 -9.32
N PRO A 162 -10.01 13.19 -10.44
CA PRO A 162 -10.90 12.97 -11.57
C PRO A 162 -10.88 11.52 -12.05
N TYR A 163 -12.04 10.99 -12.39
CA TYR A 163 -12.16 9.65 -12.97
C TYR A 163 -11.22 9.42 -14.15
N THR A 164 -11.11 10.42 -15.03
CA THR A 164 -10.22 10.39 -16.20
C THR A 164 -8.75 10.25 -15.82
N GLU A 165 -8.31 10.89 -14.74
CA GLU A 165 -6.92 10.78 -14.26
C GLU A 165 -6.61 9.35 -13.79
N ASN A 166 -7.53 8.71 -13.07
CA ASN A 166 -7.35 7.32 -12.67
C ASN A 166 -7.41 6.34 -13.86
N LEU A 167 -8.17 6.65 -14.90
CA LEU A 167 -8.10 5.88 -16.17
C LEU A 167 -6.71 5.98 -16.81
N MET A 168 -6.12 7.17 -16.86
CA MET A 168 -4.74 7.35 -17.36
C MET A 168 -3.71 6.55 -16.54
N LYS A 169 -3.87 6.50 -15.22
CA LYS A 169 -3.01 5.70 -14.36
C LYS A 169 -3.19 4.20 -14.64
N LEU A 170 -4.43 3.74 -14.81
CA LEU A 170 -4.72 2.36 -15.20
C LEU A 170 -4.06 2.00 -16.55
N ASP A 171 -4.11 2.90 -17.54
CA ASP A 171 -3.47 2.67 -18.84
C ASP A 171 -1.95 2.55 -18.71
N LEU A 172 -1.31 3.34 -17.83
CA LEU A 172 0.10 3.15 -17.52
C LEU A 172 0.37 1.80 -16.80
N CYS A 173 -0.49 1.37 -15.89
CA CYS A 173 -0.35 0.04 -15.26
C CYS A 173 -0.44 -1.09 -16.29
N LYS A 174 -1.28 -0.96 -17.33
CA LYS A 174 -1.32 -1.90 -18.46
C LYS A 174 0.00 -1.93 -19.22
N ILE A 175 0.52 -0.73 -19.59
CA ILE A 175 1.81 -0.61 -20.30
C ILE A 175 2.97 -1.18 -19.47
N TRP A 176 2.97 -0.98 -18.17
CA TRP A 176 4.00 -1.51 -17.28
C TRP A 176 3.79 -2.98 -16.91
N ASN A 177 2.65 -3.54 -17.28
CA ASN A 177 2.20 -4.88 -16.92
C ASN A 177 2.27 -5.13 -15.40
N ILE A 178 1.62 -4.25 -14.62
CA ILE A 178 1.60 -4.25 -13.15
C ILE A 178 0.17 -4.26 -12.67
N GLN A 179 -0.13 -5.01 -11.61
CA GLN A 179 -1.45 -5.04 -11.00
C GLN A 179 -1.83 -3.69 -10.39
N LEU A 180 -3.13 -3.47 -10.26
CA LEU A 180 -3.70 -2.27 -9.64
C LEU A 180 -4.77 -2.67 -8.62
N SER A 181 -4.80 -1.99 -7.48
CA SER A 181 -5.88 -2.06 -6.50
C SER A 181 -6.61 -0.73 -6.43
N ASP A 182 -7.91 -0.79 -6.70
CA ASP A 182 -8.85 0.33 -6.55
C ASP A 182 -9.29 0.43 -5.08
N CYS A 183 -8.72 1.39 -4.36
CA CYS A 183 -9.07 1.67 -2.96
C CYS A 183 -10.09 2.81 -2.94
N TYR A 184 -11.29 2.54 -2.43
CA TYR A 184 -12.33 3.56 -2.31
C TYR A 184 -12.26 4.24 -0.95
N PHE A 185 -12.43 5.55 -0.97
CA PHE A 185 -12.52 6.32 0.26
C PHE A 185 -13.73 5.85 1.08
N ASP A 186 -13.48 5.55 2.35
CA ASP A 186 -14.52 5.10 3.28
C ASP A 186 -15.10 6.28 4.07
N ASN A 187 -16.34 6.63 3.77
CA ASN A 187 -17.08 7.67 4.49
C ASN A 187 -17.61 7.23 5.85
N GLN A 188 -17.59 5.94 6.17
CA GLN A 188 -17.95 5.46 7.51
C GLN A 188 -16.90 5.88 8.54
N THR A 189 -15.63 5.80 8.17
CA THR A 189 -14.52 6.30 8.99
C THR A 189 -14.52 7.83 9.08
N PHE A 190 -15.03 8.52 8.05
CA PHE A 190 -15.07 9.98 7.95
C PHE A 190 -16.47 10.46 7.56
N PRO A 191 -17.48 10.34 8.45
CA PRO A 191 -18.90 10.55 8.12
C PRO A 191 -19.24 11.97 7.66
N ASN A 192 -18.41 12.96 7.97
CA ASN A 192 -18.58 14.35 7.56
C ASN A 192 -17.88 14.71 6.25
N VAL A 193 -17.24 13.75 5.62
CA VAL A 193 -16.53 13.94 4.36
C VAL A 193 -17.28 13.22 3.26
N VAL A 194 -17.79 14.00 2.32
CA VAL A 194 -18.43 13.44 1.11
C VAL A 194 -17.31 13.14 0.10
N PRO A 195 -17.08 11.87 -0.29
CA PRO A 195 -16.21 11.57 -1.40
C PRO A 195 -16.83 12.16 -2.66
N ILE A 196 -16.09 12.99 -3.37
CA ILE A 196 -16.63 13.77 -4.47
C ILE A 196 -15.96 13.32 -5.76
N GLU A 197 -16.72 13.37 -6.83
CA GLU A 197 -16.37 13.42 -8.24
C GLU A 197 -16.63 12.15 -9.06
N TRP A 198 -16.89 11.01 -8.44
CA TRP A 198 -17.24 9.81 -9.22
C TRP A 198 -18.69 9.42 -9.00
N THR A 199 -19.40 9.18 -10.08
CA THR A 199 -20.73 8.57 -10.04
C THR A 199 -20.62 7.07 -9.71
N ASP A 200 -21.72 6.49 -9.25
CA ASP A 200 -21.77 5.03 -9.01
C ASP A 200 -21.45 4.22 -10.28
N THR A 201 -21.85 4.74 -11.44
CA THR A 201 -21.52 4.13 -12.74
C THR A 201 -20.03 4.14 -12.99
N GLN A 202 -19.34 5.25 -12.74
CA GLN A 202 -17.89 5.37 -12.87
C GLN A 202 -17.16 4.45 -11.89
N ASN A 203 -17.61 4.35 -10.64
CA ASN A 203 -17.06 3.44 -9.64
C ASN A 203 -17.16 1.97 -10.12
N LYS A 204 -18.32 1.56 -10.62
CA LYS A 204 -18.54 0.19 -11.13
C LYS A 204 -17.70 -0.09 -12.37
N ASP A 205 -17.63 0.85 -13.30
CA ASP A 205 -16.86 0.73 -14.54
C ASP A 205 -15.37 0.63 -14.25
N PHE A 206 -14.83 1.49 -13.39
CA PHE A 206 -13.42 1.44 -13.03
C PHE A 206 -13.05 0.12 -12.36
N ARG A 207 -13.85 -0.32 -11.39
CA ARG A 207 -13.66 -1.61 -10.72
C ARG A 207 -13.67 -2.78 -11.70
N HIS A 208 -14.58 -2.75 -12.69
CA HIS A 208 -14.61 -3.78 -13.73
C HIS A 208 -13.33 -3.79 -14.57
N LYS A 209 -12.88 -2.61 -15.02
CA LYS A 209 -11.64 -2.46 -15.80
C LYS A 209 -10.40 -2.92 -15.02
N VAL A 210 -10.31 -2.57 -13.74
CA VAL A 210 -9.22 -3.02 -12.85
C VAL A 210 -9.20 -4.54 -12.72
N ARG A 211 -10.34 -5.16 -12.44
CA ARG A 211 -10.44 -6.63 -12.32
C ARG A 211 -10.01 -7.34 -13.62
N LYS A 212 -10.50 -6.87 -14.77
CA LYS A 212 -10.12 -7.42 -16.07
C LYS A 212 -8.60 -7.30 -16.29
N HIS A 213 -8.02 -6.13 -16.03
CA HIS A 213 -6.59 -5.91 -16.15
C HIS A 213 -5.78 -6.84 -15.24
N ASN A 214 -6.14 -6.95 -13.95
CA ASN A 214 -5.42 -7.80 -13.01
C ASN A 214 -5.48 -9.29 -13.39
N GLN A 215 -6.57 -9.75 -13.99
CA GLN A 215 -6.66 -11.10 -14.53
C GLN A 215 -5.61 -11.34 -15.63
N LEU A 216 -5.45 -10.39 -16.57
CA LEU A 216 -4.45 -10.49 -17.64
C LEU A 216 -3.03 -10.57 -17.06
N VAL A 217 -2.70 -9.71 -16.08
CA VAL A 217 -1.39 -9.72 -15.42
C VAL A 217 -1.14 -11.06 -14.69
N ASN A 218 -2.12 -11.55 -13.94
CA ASN A 218 -1.98 -12.77 -13.15
C ASN A 218 -1.80 -14.01 -14.00
N PHE A 219 -2.54 -14.10 -15.11
CA PHE A 219 -2.49 -15.27 -15.99
C PHE A 219 -1.46 -15.13 -17.11
N LYS A 220 -0.71 -14.02 -17.16
CA LYS A 220 0.28 -13.73 -18.22
C LYS A 220 -0.33 -13.81 -19.62
N ILE A 221 -1.59 -13.38 -19.75
CA ILE A 221 -2.31 -13.33 -21.02
C ILE A 221 -1.91 -12.05 -21.74
N ASP A 222 -1.47 -12.18 -22.97
CA ASP A 222 -1.21 -11.03 -23.83
C ASP A 222 -2.55 -10.35 -24.17
N PRO A 223 -2.72 -9.05 -23.87
CA PRO A 223 -3.96 -8.34 -24.18
C PRO A 223 -4.27 -8.21 -25.69
N GLU A 224 -3.32 -8.53 -26.58
CA GLU A 224 -3.47 -8.53 -28.04
C GLU A 224 -3.87 -9.90 -28.64
N GLN A 225 -4.03 -10.94 -27.82
CA GLN A 225 -4.61 -12.23 -28.18
C GLN A 225 -6.06 -12.34 -27.72
#